data_9b929b13604257fe255ceb1e69cc7cc2
#
_entry.id   9b929b13604257fe255ceb1e69cc7cc2
#
_cell.length_a   1.000
_cell.length_b   1.000
_cell.length_c   1.000
_cell.angle_alpha   90.00
_cell.angle_beta   90.00
_cell.angle_gamma   90.00
#
_symmetry.space_group_name_H-M   'P 1'
#
loop_
_entity.id
_entity.type
_entity.pdbx_description
1 polymer ?
#
loop_
_entity_poly.entity_id
_entity_poly.type
_entity_poly.pdbx_seq_one_letter_code
_entity_poly.pdbx_strand_id
1 'polypeptide(L)'
;HDKPVQIVNKVDKVKVDSLQNVINTLTLQLNNIKEYKVKEKIVYRTQILHEKEKLYKDLDTSARVNVFQKWIVDSTNTETKPYKNSDTSIAITLPQMDYLTLQQYRYQKTNAILDDYKIGYYNKASITTIQKNIIETYAQVNQSKDNIINSQLTENKNLENQIRLINKELKKERNKTIITGVAGGLIAGAITILYITK
;
A
#
# COMPACT_ATOMS: atom_id res chain seq x y z
N HIS A 1 40.32 -14.56 17.98
CA HIS A 1 38.92 -14.67 18.46
C HIS A 1 38.02 -13.49 17.96
N ASP A 2 38.20 -13.00 16.72
CA ASP A 2 37.51 -11.78 16.23
C ASP A 2 36.41 -12.05 15.18
N LYS A 3 35.84 -13.25 15.16
CA LYS A 3 34.85 -13.62 14.14
C LYS A 3 33.36 -13.29 14.43
N PRO A 4 32.86 -13.07 15.66
CA PRO A 4 31.40 -12.90 15.84
C PRO A 4 30.83 -11.57 15.37
N VAL A 5 31.59 -10.45 15.44
CA VAL A 5 31.08 -9.10 15.09
C VAL A 5 30.84 -8.94 13.59
N GLN A 6 31.74 -9.45 12.75
CA GLN A 6 31.57 -9.39 11.28
C GLN A 6 30.37 -10.19 10.79
N ILE A 7 30.06 -11.32 11.45
CA ILE A 7 28.91 -12.17 11.09
C ILE A 7 27.59 -11.45 11.41
N VAL A 8 27.49 -10.81 12.57
CA VAL A 8 26.28 -10.06 12.97
C VAL A 8 25.99 -8.94 12.00
N ASN A 9 26.98 -8.11 11.66
CA ASN A 9 26.82 -7.01 10.71
C ASN A 9 26.35 -7.47 9.31
N LYS A 10 26.85 -8.65 8.85
CA LYS A 10 26.45 -9.19 7.56
C LYS A 10 24.99 -9.68 7.57
N VAL A 11 24.58 -10.33 8.66
CA VAL A 11 23.19 -10.81 8.81
C VAL A 11 22.22 -9.64 8.88
N ASP A 12 22.54 -8.58 9.64
CA ASP A 12 21.65 -7.41 9.76
C ASP A 12 21.59 -6.61 8.45
N LYS A 13 22.68 -6.51 7.68
CA LYS A 13 22.65 -5.92 6.35
C LYS A 13 21.72 -6.66 5.40
N VAL A 14 21.85 -7.98 5.31
CA VAL A 14 20.96 -8.82 4.48
C VAL A 14 19.49 -8.66 4.90
N LYS A 15 19.23 -8.57 6.21
CA LYS A 15 17.89 -8.33 6.72
C LYS A 15 17.35 -6.94 6.33
N VAL A 16 18.17 -5.90 6.41
CA VAL A 16 17.79 -4.54 5.98
C VAL A 16 17.45 -4.51 4.48
N ASP A 17 18.27 -5.14 3.64
CA ASP A 17 18.02 -5.19 2.18
C ASP A 17 16.73 -5.96 1.87
N SER A 18 16.49 -7.09 2.56
CA SER A 18 15.24 -7.86 2.43
C SER A 18 14.01 -7.03 2.83
N LEU A 19 14.05 -6.34 3.96
CA LEU A 19 12.97 -5.47 4.43
C LEU A 19 12.74 -4.29 3.49
N GLN A 20 13.78 -3.72 2.90
CA GLN A 20 13.68 -2.66 1.90
C GLN A 20 12.94 -3.15 0.65
N ASN A 21 13.19 -4.39 0.20
CA ASN A 21 12.44 -5.00 -0.91
C ASN A 21 10.96 -5.19 -0.56
N VAL A 22 10.63 -5.56 0.68
CA VAL A 22 9.24 -5.64 1.15
C VAL A 22 8.57 -4.26 1.09
N ILE A 23 9.23 -3.20 1.56
CA ILE A 23 8.72 -1.83 1.48
C ILE A 23 8.47 -1.41 0.04
N ASN A 24 9.40 -1.69 -0.87
CA ASN A 24 9.26 -1.37 -2.29
C ASN A 24 8.04 -2.09 -2.89
N THR A 25 7.85 -3.37 -2.58
CA THR A 25 6.69 -4.16 -3.03
C THR A 25 5.37 -3.59 -2.50
N LEU A 26 5.29 -3.28 -1.20
CA LEU A 26 4.11 -2.67 -0.57
C LEU A 26 3.80 -1.29 -1.16
N THR A 27 4.83 -0.50 -1.45
CA THR A 27 4.69 0.83 -2.09
C THR A 27 4.13 0.70 -3.51
N LEU A 28 4.60 -0.28 -4.28
CA LEU A 28 4.03 -0.57 -5.60
C LEU A 28 2.58 -1.02 -5.52
N GLN A 29 2.23 -1.86 -4.54
CA GLN A 29 0.83 -2.25 -4.29
C GLN A 29 -0.03 -1.03 -3.96
N LEU A 30 0.45 -0.14 -3.09
CA LEU A 30 -0.26 1.09 -2.72
C LEU A 30 -0.50 1.99 -3.94
N ASN A 31 0.52 2.18 -4.80
CA ASN A 31 0.41 2.99 -6.00
C ASN A 31 -0.52 2.38 -7.05
N ASN A 32 -0.69 1.06 -7.06
CA ASN A 32 -1.60 0.36 -7.97
C ASN A 32 -3.07 0.40 -7.51
N ILE A 33 -3.35 0.72 -6.24
CA ILE A 33 -4.72 0.92 -5.78
C ILE A 33 -5.21 2.27 -6.30
N LYS A 34 -6.05 2.23 -7.34
CA LYS A 34 -6.71 3.43 -7.85
C LYS A 34 -7.65 3.98 -6.79
N GLU A 35 -7.45 5.24 -6.42
CA GLU A 35 -8.37 5.93 -5.53
C GLU A 35 -9.79 5.92 -6.14
N TYR A 36 -10.75 5.38 -5.40
CA TYR A 36 -12.12 5.30 -5.86
C TYR A 36 -12.87 6.59 -5.50
N LYS A 37 -13.14 7.41 -6.50
CA LYS A 37 -13.75 8.74 -6.32
C LYS A 37 -15.28 8.62 -6.16
N VAL A 38 -15.70 8.21 -4.98
CA VAL A 38 -17.12 7.97 -4.64
C VAL A 38 -17.99 9.20 -4.96
N LYS A 39 -17.56 10.41 -4.58
CA LYS A 39 -18.31 11.64 -4.81
C LYS A 39 -18.59 11.90 -6.31
N GLU A 40 -17.57 11.73 -7.15
CA GLU A 40 -17.70 11.92 -8.60
C GLU A 40 -18.66 10.88 -9.20
N LYS A 41 -18.60 9.63 -8.73
CA LYS A 41 -19.52 8.58 -9.17
C LYS A 41 -20.97 8.86 -8.78
N ILE A 42 -21.21 9.37 -7.57
CA ILE A 42 -22.56 9.77 -7.13
C ILE A 42 -23.11 10.88 -8.00
N VAL A 43 -22.32 11.91 -8.28
CA VAL A 43 -22.73 13.03 -9.15
C VAL A 43 -23.10 12.51 -10.55
N TYR A 44 -22.22 11.70 -11.14
CA TYR A 44 -22.46 11.10 -12.45
C TYR A 44 -23.75 10.26 -12.49
N ARG A 45 -23.97 9.37 -11.50
CA ARG A 45 -25.19 8.56 -11.41
C ARG A 45 -26.44 9.41 -11.21
N THR A 46 -26.32 10.53 -10.50
CA THR A 46 -27.44 11.47 -10.32
C THR A 46 -27.80 12.15 -11.63
N GLN A 47 -26.81 12.56 -12.41
CA GLN A 47 -27.05 13.14 -13.75
C GLN A 47 -27.73 12.15 -14.68
N ILE A 48 -27.24 10.92 -14.76
CA ILE A 48 -27.88 9.86 -15.58
C ILE A 48 -29.32 9.62 -15.16
N LEU A 49 -29.63 9.65 -13.86
CA LEU A 49 -31.02 9.49 -13.42
C LEU A 49 -31.91 10.64 -13.90
N HIS A 50 -31.45 11.90 -13.75
CA HIS A 50 -32.22 13.06 -14.20
C HIS A 50 -32.48 13.01 -15.71
N GLU A 51 -31.49 12.59 -16.49
CA GLU A 51 -31.66 12.41 -17.93
C GLU A 51 -32.68 11.32 -18.24
N LYS A 52 -32.62 10.17 -17.57
CA LYS A 52 -33.59 9.07 -17.72
C LYS A 52 -35.00 9.50 -17.33
N GLU A 53 -35.15 10.20 -16.18
CA GLU A 53 -36.47 10.70 -15.74
C GLU A 53 -37.03 11.69 -16.72
N LYS A 54 -36.21 12.59 -17.31
CA LYS A 54 -36.62 13.53 -18.33
C LYS A 54 -37.05 12.82 -19.59
N LEU A 55 -36.22 11.95 -20.15
CA LEU A 55 -36.53 11.18 -21.35
C LEU A 55 -37.82 10.39 -21.21
N TYR A 56 -38.02 9.74 -20.01
CA TYR A 56 -39.25 8.99 -19.75
C TYR A 56 -40.48 9.91 -19.78
N LYS A 57 -40.41 11.12 -19.20
CA LYS A 57 -41.54 12.10 -19.20
C LYS A 57 -41.86 12.62 -20.55
N ASP A 58 -40.90 12.68 -21.47
CA ASP A 58 -41.08 13.15 -22.85
C ASP A 58 -41.67 12.04 -23.76
N LEU A 59 -41.78 10.78 -23.29
CA LEU A 59 -42.43 9.69 -24.04
C LEU A 59 -43.95 9.88 -24.11
N ASP A 60 -44.55 9.44 -25.22
CA ASP A 60 -45.98 9.27 -25.30
C ASP A 60 -46.51 8.14 -24.43
N THR A 61 -47.83 8.05 -24.27
CA THR A 61 -48.46 7.05 -23.41
C THR A 61 -48.11 5.62 -23.82
N SER A 62 -48.08 5.30 -25.11
CA SER A 62 -47.77 3.95 -25.60
C SER A 62 -46.33 3.56 -25.28
N ALA A 63 -45.38 4.48 -25.52
CA ALA A 63 -43.97 4.26 -25.20
C ALA A 63 -43.73 4.10 -23.68
N ARG A 64 -44.44 4.85 -22.81
CA ARG A 64 -44.34 4.71 -21.35
C ARG A 64 -44.89 3.32 -20.91
N VAL A 65 -46.01 2.86 -21.48
CA VAL A 65 -46.52 1.53 -21.21
C VAL A 65 -45.50 0.45 -21.58
N ASN A 66 -44.85 0.58 -22.74
CA ASN A 66 -43.82 -0.38 -23.17
C ASN A 66 -42.59 -0.36 -22.23
N VAL A 67 -42.14 0.79 -21.73
CA VAL A 67 -41.05 0.86 -20.74
C VAL A 67 -41.42 0.16 -19.44
N PHE A 68 -42.65 0.36 -18.96
CA PHE A 68 -43.15 -0.28 -17.75
C PHE A 68 -43.28 -1.81 -17.91
N GLN A 69 -43.85 -2.28 -19.02
CA GLN A 69 -43.95 -3.69 -19.33
C GLN A 69 -42.59 -4.36 -19.39
N LYS A 70 -41.63 -3.74 -20.08
CA LYS A 70 -40.26 -4.24 -20.15
C LYS A 70 -39.64 -4.35 -18.76
N TRP A 71 -39.83 -3.34 -17.91
CA TRP A 71 -39.34 -3.41 -16.54
C TRP A 71 -39.94 -4.58 -15.74
N ILE A 72 -41.27 -4.84 -15.87
CA ILE A 72 -41.91 -5.98 -15.21
C ILE A 72 -41.26 -7.29 -15.67
N VAL A 73 -41.09 -7.48 -16.98
CA VAL A 73 -40.46 -8.65 -17.56
C VAL A 73 -39.04 -8.86 -17.03
N ASP A 74 -38.23 -7.82 -17.08
CA ASP A 74 -36.84 -7.85 -16.63
C ASP A 74 -36.71 -8.13 -15.11
N SER A 75 -37.71 -7.66 -14.33
CA SER A 75 -37.69 -7.82 -12.86
C SER A 75 -38.21 -9.18 -12.40
N THR A 76 -39.14 -9.79 -13.16
CA THR A 76 -39.80 -11.03 -12.76
C THR A 76 -39.31 -12.27 -13.50
N ASN A 77 -38.49 -12.07 -14.53
CA ASN A 77 -38.01 -13.11 -15.45
C ASN A 77 -39.16 -13.94 -16.06
N THR A 78 -40.37 -13.36 -16.10
CA THR A 78 -41.58 -13.93 -16.65
C THR A 78 -41.89 -13.26 -17.97
N GLU A 79 -42.00 -14.04 -19.06
CA GLU A 79 -42.58 -13.54 -20.30
C GLU A 79 -44.02 -13.15 -20.00
N THR A 80 -44.32 -11.84 -20.02
CA THR A 80 -45.70 -11.35 -19.95
C THR A 80 -46.40 -11.69 -21.27
N LYS A 81 -47.02 -12.83 -21.34
CA LYS A 81 -47.98 -13.07 -22.41
C LYS A 81 -49.12 -12.07 -22.23
N PRO A 82 -49.66 -11.45 -23.31
CA PRO A 82 -50.79 -10.57 -23.18
C PRO A 82 -51.94 -11.34 -22.54
N TYR A 83 -52.35 -10.90 -21.34
CA TYR A 83 -53.42 -11.54 -20.58
C TYR A 83 -54.70 -11.45 -21.36
N LYS A 84 -55.18 -12.57 -21.82
CA LYS A 84 -56.61 -12.74 -22.14
C LYS A 84 -57.35 -12.87 -20.83
N ASN A 85 -58.15 -11.85 -20.52
CA ASN A 85 -59.15 -11.80 -19.44
C ASN A 85 -59.11 -12.99 -18.47
N SER A 86 -58.28 -12.93 -17.47
CA SER A 86 -58.36 -13.77 -16.31
C SER A 86 -58.70 -12.90 -15.11
N ASP A 87 -59.49 -13.41 -14.18
CA ASP A 87 -59.97 -12.73 -12.96
C ASP A 87 -58.86 -12.22 -12.02
N THR A 88 -57.59 -12.30 -12.44
CA THR A 88 -56.41 -11.89 -11.71
C THR A 88 -55.69 -10.66 -12.30
N SER A 89 -56.31 -9.93 -13.23
CA SER A 89 -55.70 -8.69 -13.77
C SER A 89 -55.86 -7.53 -12.81
N ILE A 90 -54.76 -6.87 -12.48
CA ILE A 90 -54.77 -5.60 -11.72
C ILE A 90 -54.72 -4.44 -12.71
N ALA A 91 -55.75 -3.58 -12.68
CA ALA A 91 -55.77 -2.35 -13.46
C ALA A 91 -54.86 -1.33 -12.78
N ILE A 92 -53.83 -0.88 -13.49
CA ILE A 92 -52.90 0.19 -13.06
C ILE A 92 -53.22 1.43 -13.90
N THR A 93 -53.46 2.56 -13.25
CA THR A 93 -53.64 3.84 -13.94
C THR A 93 -52.31 4.38 -14.46
N LEU A 94 -52.34 5.18 -15.51
CA LEU A 94 -51.11 5.80 -16.06
C LEU A 94 -50.28 6.53 -14.99
N PRO A 95 -50.86 7.37 -14.09
CA PRO A 95 -50.09 8.00 -13.02
C PRO A 95 -49.43 7.00 -12.05
N GLN A 96 -50.07 5.89 -11.74
CA GLN A 96 -49.50 4.83 -10.90
C GLN A 96 -48.34 4.13 -11.60
N MET A 97 -48.50 3.85 -12.89
CA MET A 97 -47.43 3.27 -13.72
C MET A 97 -46.22 4.20 -13.78
N ASP A 98 -46.43 5.53 -14.02
CA ASP A 98 -45.38 6.53 -14.04
C ASP A 98 -44.67 6.60 -12.70
N TYR A 99 -45.43 6.60 -11.60
CA TYR A 99 -44.82 6.61 -10.25
C TYR A 99 -43.94 5.39 -10.03
N LEU A 100 -44.43 4.18 -10.33
CA LEU A 100 -43.67 2.94 -10.15
C LEU A 100 -42.38 2.92 -11.01
N THR A 101 -42.48 3.35 -12.27
CA THR A 101 -41.31 3.42 -13.17
C THR A 101 -40.24 4.41 -12.65
N LEU A 102 -40.65 5.59 -12.18
CA LEU A 102 -39.73 6.56 -11.60
C LEU A 102 -39.12 6.08 -10.28
N GLN A 103 -39.90 5.38 -9.44
CA GLN A 103 -39.38 4.75 -8.23
C GLN A 103 -38.36 3.66 -8.56
N GLN A 104 -38.56 2.87 -9.60
CA GLN A 104 -37.58 1.88 -10.06
C GLN A 104 -36.28 2.52 -10.50
N TYR A 105 -36.29 3.62 -11.24
CA TYR A 105 -35.08 4.34 -11.59
C TYR A 105 -34.34 4.84 -10.35
N ARG A 106 -35.05 5.36 -9.35
CA ARG A 106 -34.48 5.84 -8.09
C ARG A 106 -33.88 4.70 -7.27
N TYR A 107 -34.56 3.56 -7.21
CA TYR A 107 -34.07 2.38 -6.54
C TYR A 107 -32.77 1.86 -7.18
N GLN A 108 -32.74 1.71 -8.50
CA GLN A 108 -31.53 1.31 -9.23
C GLN A 108 -30.35 2.26 -8.96
N LYS A 109 -30.61 3.56 -8.97
CA LYS A 109 -29.60 4.58 -8.62
C LYS A 109 -29.10 4.39 -7.20
N THR A 110 -30.00 4.22 -6.23
CA THR A 110 -29.66 4.08 -4.82
C THR A 110 -28.76 2.86 -4.59
N ASN A 111 -29.11 1.72 -5.19
CA ASN A 111 -28.28 0.52 -5.13
C ASN A 111 -26.90 0.74 -5.75
N ALA A 112 -26.84 1.37 -6.92
CA ALA A 112 -25.57 1.66 -7.58
C ALA A 112 -24.68 2.61 -6.75
N ILE A 113 -25.28 3.60 -6.07
CA ILE A 113 -24.58 4.47 -5.14
C ILE A 113 -24.07 3.69 -3.92
N LEU A 114 -24.87 2.79 -3.37
CA LEU A 114 -24.48 1.93 -2.26
C LEU A 114 -23.28 1.04 -2.62
N ASP A 115 -23.26 0.49 -3.83
CA ASP A 115 -22.13 -0.31 -4.33
C ASP A 115 -20.87 0.55 -4.49
N ASP A 116 -21.00 1.79 -4.99
CA ASP A 116 -19.89 2.72 -5.06
C ASP A 116 -19.31 3.06 -3.67
N TYR A 117 -20.16 3.21 -2.66
CA TYR A 117 -19.71 3.39 -1.27
C TYR A 117 -18.99 2.15 -0.71
N LYS A 118 -19.52 0.95 -0.97
CA LYS A 118 -18.87 -0.31 -0.55
C LYS A 118 -17.48 -0.44 -1.15
N ILE A 119 -17.34 -0.22 -2.45
CA ILE A 119 -16.04 -0.27 -3.14
C ILE A 119 -15.07 0.75 -2.55
N GLY A 120 -15.54 2.00 -2.35
CA GLY A 120 -14.71 3.05 -1.72
C GLY A 120 -14.24 2.69 -0.32
N TYR A 121 -15.13 2.08 0.48
CA TYR A 121 -14.80 1.62 1.84
C TYR A 121 -13.73 0.52 1.82
N TYR A 122 -13.89 -0.51 0.99
CA TYR A 122 -12.91 -1.59 0.89
C TYR A 122 -11.55 -1.11 0.39
N ASN A 123 -11.53 -0.21 -0.59
CA ASN A 123 -10.29 0.39 -1.06
C ASN A 123 -9.57 1.16 0.04
N LYS A 124 -10.32 1.97 0.81
CA LYS A 124 -9.76 2.72 1.94
C LYS A 124 -9.20 1.79 3.02
N ALA A 125 -9.91 0.72 3.35
CA ALA A 125 -9.45 -0.29 4.31
C ALA A 125 -8.15 -0.97 3.83
N SER A 126 -8.08 -1.34 2.56
CA SER A 126 -6.87 -1.93 1.96
C SER A 126 -5.68 -0.96 2.01
N ILE A 127 -5.87 0.31 1.65
CA ILE A 127 -4.85 1.36 1.73
C ILE A 127 -4.33 1.48 3.17
N THR A 128 -5.23 1.56 4.15
CA THR A 128 -4.86 1.68 5.57
C THR A 128 -4.03 0.49 6.04
N THR A 129 -4.41 -0.73 5.63
CA THR A 129 -3.67 -1.95 5.98
C THR A 129 -2.26 -1.94 5.38
N ILE A 130 -2.12 -1.57 4.09
CA ILE A 130 -0.81 -1.49 3.44
C ILE A 130 0.07 -0.43 4.11
N GLN A 131 -0.48 0.75 4.40
CA GLN A 131 0.26 1.80 5.10
C GLN A 131 0.75 1.35 6.47
N LYS A 132 -0.09 0.65 7.24
CA LYS A 132 0.30 0.07 8.52
C LYS A 132 1.47 -0.90 8.36
N ASN A 133 1.40 -1.82 7.40
CA ASN A 133 2.47 -2.78 7.12
C ASN A 133 3.78 -2.08 6.72
N ILE A 134 3.71 -1.01 5.93
CA ILE A 134 4.88 -0.19 5.58
C ILE A 134 5.51 0.41 6.83
N ILE A 135 4.73 1.01 7.72
CA ILE A 135 5.21 1.61 8.97
C ILE A 135 5.89 0.56 9.85
N GLU A 136 5.26 -0.61 10.04
CA GLU A 136 5.82 -1.71 10.83
C GLU A 136 7.13 -2.22 10.23
N THR A 137 7.22 -2.31 8.90
CA THR A 137 8.44 -2.72 8.21
C THR A 137 9.56 -1.68 8.38
N TYR A 138 9.25 -0.38 8.31
CA TYR A 138 10.24 0.68 8.60
C TYR A 138 10.76 0.61 10.05
N ALA A 139 9.90 0.32 11.02
CA ALA A 139 10.32 0.13 12.40
C ALA A 139 11.36 -1.01 12.53
N GLN A 140 11.13 -2.14 11.83
CA GLN A 140 12.08 -3.26 11.79
C GLN A 140 13.40 -2.89 11.09
N VAL A 141 13.35 -2.12 10.00
CA VAL A 141 14.55 -1.59 9.33
C VAL A 141 15.37 -0.73 10.29
N ASN A 142 14.72 0.18 11.00
CA ASN A 142 15.40 1.06 11.95
C ASN A 142 16.06 0.26 13.09
N GLN A 143 15.34 -0.70 13.67
CA GLN A 143 15.91 -1.59 14.68
C GLN A 143 17.14 -2.35 14.17
N SER A 144 17.10 -2.87 12.93
CA SER A 144 18.25 -3.57 12.34
C SER A 144 19.42 -2.62 12.06
N LYS A 145 19.15 -1.38 11.65
CA LYS A 145 20.20 -0.33 11.50
C LYS A 145 20.83 0.03 12.84
N ASP A 146 20.04 0.16 13.91
CA ASP A 146 20.56 0.43 15.25
C ASP A 146 21.50 -0.71 15.73
N ASN A 147 21.13 -1.97 15.45
CA ASN A 147 22.00 -3.11 15.73
C ASN A 147 23.32 -3.02 14.97
N ILE A 148 23.30 -2.65 13.69
CA ILE A 148 24.51 -2.44 12.87
C ILE A 148 25.39 -1.35 13.50
N ILE A 149 24.80 -0.21 13.84
CA ILE A 149 25.50 0.93 14.46
C ILE A 149 26.15 0.50 15.78
N ASN A 150 25.42 -0.16 16.65
CA ASN A 150 25.92 -0.63 17.93
C ASN A 150 27.07 -1.65 17.78
N SER A 151 26.96 -2.53 16.78
CA SER A 151 28.03 -3.48 16.46
C SER A 151 29.29 -2.76 15.96
N GLN A 152 29.15 -1.75 15.08
CA GLN A 152 30.26 -0.95 14.59
C GLN A 152 30.92 -0.13 15.70
N LEU A 153 30.12 0.45 16.61
CA LEU A 153 30.67 1.17 17.76
C LEU A 153 31.51 0.25 18.66
N THR A 154 31.05 -0.99 18.87
CA THR A 154 31.77 -1.98 19.63
C THR A 154 33.07 -2.40 18.95
N GLU A 155 33.04 -2.59 17.63
CA GLU A 155 34.22 -2.91 16.82
C GLU A 155 35.23 -1.77 16.86
N ASN A 156 34.80 -0.52 16.68
CA ASN A 156 35.68 0.66 16.78
C ASN A 156 36.34 0.74 18.16
N LYS A 157 35.61 0.53 19.23
CA LYS A 157 36.14 0.52 20.58
C LYS A 157 37.22 -0.58 20.79
N ASN A 158 36.97 -1.76 20.19
CA ASN A 158 37.95 -2.85 20.21
C ASN A 158 39.23 -2.51 19.42
N LEU A 159 39.08 -1.89 18.23
CA LEU A 159 40.22 -1.42 17.43
C LEU A 159 41.02 -0.34 18.17
N GLU A 160 40.36 0.63 18.80
CA GLU A 160 41.04 1.64 19.64
C GLU A 160 41.88 1.00 20.75
N ASN A 161 41.31 -0.02 21.43
CA ASN A 161 42.03 -0.77 22.45
C ASN A 161 43.25 -1.51 21.87
N GLN A 162 43.13 -2.16 20.72
CA GLN A 162 44.23 -2.82 20.03
C GLN A 162 45.32 -1.83 19.64
N ILE A 163 44.96 -0.67 19.05
CA ILE A 163 45.89 0.39 18.73
C ILE A 163 46.63 0.86 19.98
N ARG A 164 45.93 1.02 21.10
CA ARG A 164 46.54 1.44 22.36
C ARG A 164 47.54 0.41 22.88
N LEU A 165 47.24 -0.90 22.75
CA LEU A 165 48.13 -1.98 23.14
C LEU A 165 49.40 -2.01 22.24
N ILE A 166 49.23 -1.94 20.93
CA ILE A 166 50.30 -1.88 19.94
C ILE A 166 51.23 -0.68 20.23
N ASN A 167 50.65 0.50 20.45
CA ASN A 167 51.43 1.69 20.79
C ASN A 167 52.21 1.53 22.10
N LYS A 168 51.67 0.82 23.08
CA LYS A 168 52.36 0.52 24.33
C LYS A 168 53.52 -0.46 24.11
N GLU A 169 53.33 -1.44 23.25
CA GLU A 169 54.40 -2.39 22.88
C GLU A 169 55.50 -1.71 22.07
N LEU A 170 55.15 -0.93 21.09
CA LEU A 170 56.09 -0.12 20.30
C LEU A 170 56.92 0.83 21.18
N LYS A 171 56.30 1.47 22.19
CA LYS A 171 57.05 2.27 23.17
C LYS A 171 58.04 1.43 23.98
N LYS A 172 57.65 0.24 24.40
CA LYS A 172 58.54 -0.67 25.10
C LYS A 172 59.73 -1.13 24.24
N GLU A 173 59.46 -1.51 22.99
CA GLU A 173 60.48 -1.92 22.02
C GLU A 173 61.41 -0.78 21.70
N ARG A 174 60.90 0.43 21.45
CA ARG A 174 61.69 1.66 21.21
C ARG A 174 62.60 1.97 22.42
N ASN A 175 62.11 1.81 23.63
CA ASN A 175 62.91 2.00 24.83
C ASN A 175 64.02 0.92 24.96
N LYS A 176 63.75 -0.33 24.61
CA LYS A 176 64.78 -1.36 24.55
C LYS A 176 65.85 -1.09 23.48
N THR A 177 65.39 -0.64 22.26
CA THR A 177 66.34 -0.34 21.17
C THR A 177 67.19 0.85 21.48
N ILE A 178 66.71 1.88 22.19
CA ILE A 178 67.51 3.01 22.67
C ILE A 178 68.56 2.52 23.69
N ILE A 179 68.21 1.53 24.50
CA ILE A 179 69.13 0.96 25.49
C ILE A 179 70.19 0.07 24.81
N THR A 180 69.85 -0.60 23.68
CA THR A 180 70.78 -1.53 22.99
C THR A 180 71.55 -0.91 21.83
N GLY A 181 71.40 0.37 21.52
CA GLY A 181 72.28 1.12 20.62
C GLY A 181 72.28 0.67 19.14
N VAL A 182 71.24 0.06 18.62
CA VAL A 182 71.20 -0.36 17.22
C VAL A 182 70.05 0.30 16.47
N ALA A 183 70.44 0.96 15.40
CA ALA A 183 69.58 1.67 14.45
C ALA A 183 68.43 0.82 13.88
N GLY A 184 67.23 1.30 13.91
CA GLY A 184 66.08 0.68 13.26
C GLY A 184 65.19 1.67 12.56
N GLY A 185 65.60 2.20 11.43
CA GLY A 185 64.69 2.80 10.49
C GLY A 185 64.10 1.73 9.60
N LEU A 186 62.81 1.55 9.62
CA LEU A 186 61.98 0.93 8.56
C LEU A 186 60.72 0.25 9.12
N ILE A 187 59.79 0.94 9.74
CA ILE A 187 58.38 0.47 9.82
C ILE A 187 57.39 1.65 10.01
N ALA A 188 57.73 2.82 9.54
CA ALA A 188 56.76 3.94 9.57
C ALA A 188 55.90 4.06 8.29
N GLY A 189 56.13 3.19 7.30
CA GLY A 189 55.49 3.31 5.98
C GLY A 189 54.19 2.53 5.75
N ALA A 190 53.89 1.52 6.58
CA ALA A 190 52.80 0.59 6.27
C ALA A 190 51.42 0.94 6.87
N ILE A 191 51.35 1.84 7.83
CA ILE A 191 50.06 2.12 8.54
C ILE A 191 49.29 3.30 7.92
N THR A 192 49.97 4.15 7.11
CA THR A 192 49.33 5.34 6.50
C THR A 192 48.51 5.01 5.23
N ILE A 193 48.68 3.82 4.63
CA ILE A 193 48.02 3.48 3.35
C ILE A 193 46.60 2.93 3.54
N LEU A 194 46.22 2.46 4.73
CA LEU A 194 44.90 1.91 4.99
C LEU A 194 43.81 2.94 5.34
N TYR A 195 44.17 4.21 5.47
CA TYR A 195 43.22 5.28 5.85
C TYR A 195 42.75 6.18 4.68
N ILE A 196 43.26 5.94 3.45
CA ILE A 196 42.97 6.85 2.31
C ILE A 196 42.09 6.21 1.24
N THR A 197 41.71 4.91 1.35
CA THR A 197 40.87 4.27 0.35
C THR A 197 39.56 3.77 0.92
N LYS A 198 38.73 4.72 1.36
CA LYS A 198 37.23 4.50 1.39
C LYS A 198 36.52 5.83 1.29
#